data_9d23799e836c2d3de06db0cc9f8c1bbe
#
_entry.id   9d23799e836c2d3de06db0cc9f8c1bbe
#
_cell.length_a   1.000
_cell.length_b   1.000
_cell.length_c   1.000
_cell.angle_alpha   90.00
_cell.angle_beta   90.00
_cell.angle_gamma   90.00
#
_symmetry.space_group_name_H-M   'P 1'
#
loop_
_entity.id
_entity.type
_entity.pdbx_description
1 polymer ?
#
loop_
_entity_poly.entity_id
_entity_poly.type
_entity_poly.pdbx_seq_one_letter_code
_entity_poly.pdbx_strand_id
1 'polypeptide(L)'
;MNFSMDFLHNAFDILNSMIIPVVGFVITWSEVRDARREKRIRDFSKAGEISPEDRSEYAAKALEIYRKQYASEIKAGTMTVRNLIYPAEWVQPKDSDSFMLLKDVPVDISYTKWTDQPPRSSYLPYIREGYAANRKTFSNGALLFNGPLFALERFSGTVAHQNLSVTVKTAGYFDFLDTCEYLVFEASYLHKIKRKPLPQTLRRFCGLPQRARQKELRDLSNRFAGIGINNATILYNVEVTDYHGNITREPFLLLHHRSGKVAECFGAISAIPAGSYQPVGMELRSSFNRDMANTIYREFGEELLNIDEFAHLGDELVLEDKYRRWPVLLLGMGFEPLNNKIEVMSAMQIDMDDPENRDLFGGNYTLEGLKQFFRTNYEGTLIMAHFNEHVLRQYHQDPRTTPVGKEILAILLDHVHYFSKMHE
;
A
#
# COMPACT_ATOMS: atom_id res chain seq x y z
N MET A 1 64.84 -35.66 -29.73
CA MET A 1 65.02 -34.72 -28.61
C MET A 1 64.66 -35.45 -27.33
N ASN A 2 65.63 -35.89 -26.58
CA ASN A 2 65.42 -36.53 -25.25
C ASN A 2 65.30 -35.37 -24.25
N PHE A 3 64.05 -34.99 -23.84
CA PHE A 3 63.90 -34.17 -22.65
C PHE A 3 64.30 -34.97 -21.44
N SER A 4 65.21 -34.43 -20.63
CA SER A 4 65.62 -35.11 -19.41
C SER A 4 64.45 -35.20 -18.45
N MET A 5 64.32 -36.32 -17.75
CA MET A 5 63.27 -36.53 -16.71
C MET A 5 63.29 -35.41 -15.65
N ASP A 6 64.44 -34.83 -15.39
CA ASP A 6 64.61 -33.72 -14.44
C ASP A 6 63.98 -32.45 -14.91
N PHE A 7 63.89 -32.16 -16.23
CA PHE A 7 63.17 -31.00 -16.76
C PHE A 7 61.68 -31.16 -16.58
N LEU A 8 61.14 -32.37 -16.80
CA LEU A 8 59.71 -32.64 -16.60
C LEU A 8 59.34 -32.58 -15.12
N HIS A 9 60.20 -33.04 -14.22
CA HIS A 9 59.97 -32.98 -12.77
C HIS A 9 59.97 -31.53 -12.27
N ASN A 10 60.94 -30.71 -12.65
CA ASN A 10 61.00 -29.30 -12.32
C ASN A 10 59.82 -28.48 -12.89
N ALA A 11 59.39 -28.78 -14.12
CA ALA A 11 58.22 -28.14 -14.71
C ALA A 11 56.93 -28.49 -13.96
N PHE A 12 56.79 -29.75 -13.49
CA PHE A 12 55.65 -30.22 -12.72
C PHE A 12 55.60 -29.59 -11.30
N ASP A 13 56.77 -29.47 -10.65
CA ASP A 13 56.88 -28.80 -9.34
C ASP A 13 56.59 -27.30 -9.43
N ILE A 14 57.04 -26.62 -10.47
CA ILE A 14 56.70 -25.20 -10.71
C ILE A 14 55.20 -25.06 -10.98
N LEU A 15 54.61 -25.93 -11.79
CA LEU A 15 53.18 -25.90 -12.08
C LEU A 15 52.34 -26.15 -10.80
N ASN A 16 52.71 -27.16 -9.99
CA ASN A 16 52.04 -27.44 -8.72
C ASN A 16 52.20 -26.29 -7.71
N SER A 17 53.39 -25.68 -7.63
CA SER A 17 53.63 -24.55 -6.74
C SER A 17 52.83 -23.31 -7.10
N MET A 18 52.39 -23.17 -8.37
CA MET A 18 51.52 -22.09 -8.83
C MET A 18 50.02 -22.44 -8.79
N ILE A 19 49.66 -23.67 -9.18
CA ILE A 19 48.28 -24.12 -9.25
C ILE A 19 47.66 -24.22 -7.85
N ILE A 20 48.32 -24.82 -6.89
CA ILE A 20 47.77 -24.99 -5.53
C ILE A 20 47.44 -23.66 -4.84
N PRO A 21 48.32 -22.65 -4.83
CA PRO A 21 48.00 -21.34 -4.28
C PRO A 21 46.89 -20.64 -5.04
N VAL A 22 46.83 -20.73 -6.38
CA VAL A 22 45.77 -20.09 -7.20
C VAL A 22 44.42 -20.76 -6.94
N VAL A 23 44.39 -22.12 -6.89
CA VAL A 23 43.15 -22.85 -6.57
C VAL A 23 42.72 -22.56 -5.13
N GLY A 24 43.63 -22.57 -4.18
CA GLY A 24 43.35 -22.18 -2.79
C GLY A 24 42.83 -20.77 -2.68
N PHE A 25 43.44 -19.81 -3.40
CA PHE A 25 42.95 -18.42 -3.44
C PHE A 25 41.56 -18.31 -4.06
N VAL A 26 41.25 -19.01 -5.15
CA VAL A 26 39.94 -19.01 -5.81
C VAL A 26 38.90 -19.64 -4.89
N ILE A 27 39.18 -20.74 -4.22
CA ILE A 27 38.25 -21.37 -3.26
C ILE A 27 37.99 -20.43 -2.08
N THR A 28 39.04 -19.91 -1.45
CA THR A 28 38.89 -18.97 -0.32
C THR A 28 38.14 -17.69 -0.73
N TRP A 29 38.43 -17.19 -1.93
CA TRP A 29 37.73 -16.00 -2.44
C TRP A 29 36.25 -16.29 -2.74
N SER A 30 35.90 -17.48 -3.25
CA SER A 30 34.51 -17.89 -3.46
C SER A 30 33.76 -18.01 -2.13
N GLU A 31 34.36 -18.63 -1.12
CA GLU A 31 33.77 -18.75 0.22
C GLU A 31 33.53 -17.37 0.87
N VAL A 32 34.52 -16.49 0.78
CA VAL A 32 34.37 -15.10 1.29
C VAL A 32 33.29 -14.36 0.53
N ARG A 33 33.20 -14.55 -0.77
CA ARG A 33 32.12 -13.93 -1.59
C ARG A 33 30.74 -14.47 -1.18
N ASP A 34 30.64 -15.80 -1.00
CA ASP A 34 29.36 -16.43 -0.66
C ASP A 34 28.93 -16.08 0.77
N ALA A 35 29.84 -16.05 1.72
CA ALA A 35 29.58 -15.58 3.07
C ALA A 35 29.16 -14.09 3.10
N ARG A 36 29.76 -13.22 2.25
CA ARG A 36 29.34 -11.83 2.09
C ARG A 36 27.96 -11.72 1.47
N ARG A 37 27.64 -12.58 0.50
CA ARG A 37 26.31 -12.66 -0.13
C ARG A 37 25.27 -13.09 0.88
N GLU A 38 25.49 -14.16 1.63
CA GLU A 38 24.57 -14.64 2.68
C GLU A 38 24.35 -13.58 3.77
N LYS A 39 25.43 -12.93 4.22
CA LYS A 39 25.32 -11.82 5.16
C LYS A 39 24.47 -10.70 4.59
N ARG A 40 24.66 -10.34 3.32
CA ARG A 40 23.90 -9.27 2.65
C ARG A 40 22.42 -9.65 2.54
N ILE A 41 22.09 -10.88 2.17
CA ILE A 41 20.71 -11.39 2.10
C ILE A 41 20.07 -11.30 3.49
N ARG A 42 20.76 -11.77 4.53
CA ARG A 42 20.28 -11.70 5.91
C ARG A 42 20.07 -10.27 6.40
N ASP A 43 21.00 -9.37 6.11
CA ASP A 43 20.90 -7.95 6.46
C ASP A 43 19.70 -7.29 5.74
N PHE A 44 19.46 -7.66 4.48
CA PHE A 44 18.31 -7.17 3.71
C PHE A 44 16.98 -7.74 4.19
N SER A 45 16.94 -9.03 4.54
CA SER A 45 15.74 -9.63 5.15
C SER A 45 15.35 -8.87 6.42
N LYS A 46 16.29 -8.65 7.33
CA LYS A 46 16.06 -7.87 8.56
C LYS A 46 15.64 -6.43 8.30
N ALA A 47 16.15 -5.79 7.25
CA ALA A 47 15.75 -4.44 6.88
C ALA A 47 14.33 -4.39 6.31
N GLY A 48 13.87 -5.48 5.66
CA GLY A 48 12.51 -5.62 5.15
C GLY A 48 11.47 -5.87 6.27
N GLU A 49 11.89 -6.34 7.44
CA GLU A 49 11.03 -6.53 8.61
C GLU A 49 10.79 -5.18 9.32
N ILE A 50 9.85 -4.39 8.81
CA ILE A 50 9.50 -3.08 9.36
C ILE A 50 8.17 -3.21 10.08
N SER A 51 8.19 -3.09 11.43
CA SER A 51 6.96 -3.14 12.21
C SER A 51 6.04 -1.94 11.90
N PRO A 52 4.73 -2.02 12.19
CA PRO A 52 3.83 -0.89 12.05
C PRO A 52 4.29 0.34 12.84
N GLU A 53 4.83 0.13 14.03
CA GLU A 53 5.34 1.18 14.90
C GLU A 53 6.57 1.85 14.29
N ASP A 54 7.54 1.07 13.78
CA ASP A 54 8.70 1.60 13.04
C ASP A 54 8.25 2.42 11.83
N ARG A 55 7.29 1.89 11.05
CA ARG A 55 6.76 2.56 9.86
C ARG A 55 6.07 3.88 10.25
N SER A 56 5.30 3.87 11.33
CA SER A 56 4.66 5.08 11.87
C SER A 56 5.68 6.11 12.34
N GLU A 57 6.74 5.70 13.04
CA GLU A 57 7.83 6.59 13.45
C GLU A 57 8.54 7.19 12.23
N TYR A 58 8.87 6.37 11.23
CA TYR A 58 9.53 6.83 10.01
C TYR A 58 8.64 7.82 9.25
N ALA A 59 7.34 7.54 9.13
CA ALA A 59 6.38 8.43 8.49
C ALA A 59 6.27 9.76 9.23
N ALA A 60 6.16 9.76 10.55
CA ALA A 60 6.12 10.97 11.37
C ALA A 60 7.37 11.84 11.17
N LYS A 61 8.56 11.23 11.14
CA LYS A 61 9.81 11.94 10.88
C LYS A 61 9.92 12.45 9.44
N ALA A 62 9.44 11.71 8.47
CA ALA A 62 9.37 12.15 7.07
C ALA A 62 8.46 13.38 6.95
N LEU A 63 7.28 13.37 7.58
CA LEU A 63 6.35 14.50 7.60
C LEU A 63 6.96 15.75 8.25
N GLU A 64 7.76 15.63 9.30
CA GLU A 64 8.51 16.76 9.87
C GLU A 64 9.46 17.40 8.84
N ILE A 65 10.11 16.59 8.01
CA ILE A 65 11.00 17.06 6.95
C ILE A 65 10.22 17.76 5.84
N TYR A 66 9.11 17.15 5.41
CA TYR A 66 8.23 17.73 4.37
C TYR A 66 7.58 19.03 4.84
N ARG A 67 7.16 19.15 6.11
CA ARG A 67 6.67 20.42 6.68
C ARG A 67 7.69 21.55 6.58
N LYS A 68 8.96 21.24 6.74
CA LYS A 68 10.05 22.22 6.57
C LYS A 68 10.29 22.56 5.11
N GLN A 69 10.22 21.55 4.24
CA GLN A 69 10.41 21.71 2.79
C GLN A 69 9.31 22.55 2.15
N TYR A 70 8.06 22.32 2.54
CA TYR A 70 6.87 23.00 1.99
C TYR A 70 6.34 24.11 2.92
N ALA A 71 7.20 24.70 3.77
CA ALA A 71 6.76 25.67 4.77
C ALA A 71 6.09 26.92 4.17
N SER A 72 6.57 27.40 3.01
CA SER A 72 5.97 28.51 2.28
C SER A 72 4.59 28.20 1.72
N GLU A 73 4.45 27.03 1.10
CA GLU A 73 3.21 26.55 0.50
C GLU A 73 2.17 26.23 1.57
N ILE A 74 2.59 25.65 2.70
CA ILE A 74 1.71 25.41 3.86
C ILE A 74 1.21 26.75 4.41
N LYS A 75 2.08 27.74 4.54
CA LYS A 75 1.70 29.09 5.00
C LYS A 75 0.75 29.77 4.02
N ALA A 76 0.92 29.54 2.73
CA ALA A 76 0.04 30.04 1.68
C ALA A 76 -1.29 29.26 1.56
N GLY A 77 -1.46 28.15 2.29
CA GLY A 77 -2.65 27.31 2.22
C GLY A 77 -2.78 26.48 0.94
N THR A 78 -1.69 26.34 0.15
CA THR A 78 -1.70 25.60 -1.11
C THR A 78 -1.22 24.16 -0.97
N MET A 79 -0.60 23.80 0.15
CA MET A 79 -0.11 22.46 0.47
C MET A 79 -0.50 22.07 1.88
N THR A 80 -0.87 20.82 2.07
CA THR A 80 -1.11 20.19 3.37
C THR A 80 -0.12 19.07 3.60
N VAL A 81 0.45 19.03 4.82
CA VAL A 81 1.32 17.96 5.31
C VAL A 81 0.78 17.53 6.67
N ARG A 82 -0.17 16.61 6.70
CA ARG A 82 -0.83 16.09 7.91
C ARG A 82 -0.40 14.64 8.18
N ASN A 83 -1.10 13.67 7.69
CA ASN A 83 -0.70 12.25 7.70
C ASN A 83 -0.25 11.80 6.29
N LEU A 84 -0.78 12.45 5.26
CA LEU A 84 -0.32 12.40 3.88
C LEU A 84 0.17 13.79 3.46
N ILE A 85 0.69 13.88 2.24
CA ILE A 85 1.20 15.12 1.64
C ILE A 85 0.38 15.39 0.38
N TYR A 86 -0.27 16.54 0.32
CA TYR A 86 -1.15 16.86 -0.82
C TYR A 86 -1.37 18.38 -0.98
N PRO A 87 -1.64 18.86 -2.20
CA PRO A 87 -2.24 20.17 -2.42
C PRO A 87 -3.56 20.28 -1.67
N ALA A 88 -3.84 21.43 -1.03
CA ALA A 88 -5.03 21.59 -0.20
C ALA A 88 -6.33 21.28 -0.94
N GLU A 89 -6.37 21.54 -2.23
CA GLU A 89 -7.51 21.31 -3.13
C GLU A 89 -7.76 19.84 -3.53
N TRP A 90 -6.88 18.90 -3.11
CA TRP A 90 -7.02 17.46 -3.38
C TRP A 90 -7.83 16.71 -2.34
N VAL A 91 -8.27 17.38 -1.32
CA VAL A 91 -9.08 16.82 -0.24
C VAL A 91 -10.34 17.66 -0.10
N GLN A 92 -11.43 17.02 0.27
CA GLN A 92 -12.73 17.66 0.50
C GLN A 92 -12.59 18.78 1.52
N PRO A 93 -13.05 20.01 1.20
CA PRO A 93 -13.06 21.12 2.15
C PRO A 93 -13.95 20.81 3.37
N LYS A 94 -13.53 21.22 4.56
CA LYS A 94 -14.23 20.95 5.84
C LYS A 94 -15.68 21.41 5.87
N ASP A 95 -15.98 22.51 5.20
CA ASP A 95 -17.31 23.12 5.20
C ASP A 95 -18.20 22.63 4.04
N SER A 96 -17.78 21.58 3.33
CA SER A 96 -18.55 21.03 2.22
C SER A 96 -19.39 19.84 2.66
N ASP A 97 -20.66 19.89 2.33
CA ASP A 97 -21.62 18.79 2.48
C ASP A 97 -21.88 18.06 1.14
N SER A 98 -21.06 18.32 0.12
CA SER A 98 -21.20 17.72 -1.20
C SER A 98 -19.89 17.01 -1.59
N PHE A 99 -19.98 15.73 -1.84
CA PHE A 99 -18.85 14.87 -2.21
C PHE A 99 -18.96 14.43 -3.66
N MET A 100 -17.81 14.44 -4.36
CA MET A 100 -17.70 13.82 -5.68
C MET A 100 -17.79 12.29 -5.53
N LEU A 101 -18.50 11.63 -6.43
CA LEU A 101 -18.48 10.16 -6.46
C LEU A 101 -17.19 9.66 -7.13
N LEU A 102 -16.60 8.62 -6.57
CA LEU A 102 -15.38 8.05 -7.12
C LEU A 102 -15.55 7.56 -8.55
N LYS A 103 -16.73 7.03 -8.91
CA LYS A 103 -17.08 6.60 -10.28
C LYS A 103 -17.13 7.74 -11.29
N ASP A 104 -17.34 8.99 -10.81
CA ASP A 104 -17.45 10.17 -11.67
C ASP A 104 -16.09 10.83 -11.93
N VAL A 105 -15.00 10.29 -11.36
CA VAL A 105 -13.62 10.69 -11.67
C VAL A 105 -13.20 10.13 -13.02
N PRO A 106 -13.03 10.96 -14.07
CA PRO A 106 -12.58 10.48 -15.36
C PRO A 106 -11.18 9.89 -15.29
N VAL A 107 -11.03 8.64 -15.71
CA VAL A 107 -9.73 7.97 -15.79
C VAL A 107 -9.35 7.75 -17.24
N ASP A 108 -8.22 8.32 -17.67
CA ASP A 108 -7.59 8.02 -18.94
C ASP A 108 -6.43 7.03 -18.73
N ILE A 109 -6.36 5.99 -19.59
CA ILE A 109 -5.34 4.96 -19.47
C ILE A 109 -4.37 5.08 -20.65
N SER A 110 -3.16 5.54 -20.37
CA SER A 110 -2.07 5.52 -21.32
C SER A 110 -1.46 4.12 -21.38
N TYR A 111 -1.15 3.68 -22.61
CA TYR A 111 -0.56 2.35 -22.80
C TYR A 111 0.95 2.40 -22.56
N THR A 112 1.41 1.65 -21.55
CA THR A 112 2.83 1.29 -21.40
C THR A 112 2.93 -0.22 -21.47
N LYS A 113 3.83 -0.73 -22.29
CA LYS A 113 4.04 -2.18 -22.40
C LYS A 113 4.56 -2.72 -21.07
N TRP A 114 3.70 -3.36 -20.33
CA TRP A 114 4.10 -4.12 -19.16
C TRP A 114 4.71 -5.46 -19.58
N THR A 115 5.76 -5.88 -18.89
CA THR A 115 6.41 -7.19 -19.08
C THR A 115 6.64 -7.82 -17.71
N ASP A 116 6.39 -9.12 -17.59
CA ASP A 116 6.67 -9.88 -16.36
C ASP A 116 8.19 -10.06 -16.20
N GLN A 117 8.84 -8.99 -15.73
CA GLN A 117 10.29 -8.96 -15.49
C GLN A 117 10.56 -9.00 -13.98
N PRO A 118 11.63 -9.67 -13.53
CA PRO A 118 12.04 -9.62 -12.14
C PRO A 118 12.45 -8.19 -11.73
N PRO A 119 12.38 -7.87 -10.43
CA PRO A 119 12.80 -6.57 -9.92
C PRO A 119 14.22 -6.22 -10.37
N ARG A 120 14.43 -4.97 -10.77
CA ARG A 120 15.73 -4.46 -11.25
C ARG A 120 16.56 -3.84 -10.14
N SER A 121 15.94 -3.53 -9.01
CA SER A 121 16.61 -2.85 -7.90
C SER A 121 17.78 -3.67 -7.36
N SER A 122 18.91 -3.00 -7.19
CA SER A 122 20.07 -3.56 -6.47
C SER A 122 19.84 -3.62 -4.95
N TYR A 123 18.81 -2.96 -4.43
CA TYR A 123 18.47 -2.93 -3.01
C TYR A 123 17.56 -4.06 -2.56
N LEU A 124 16.90 -4.74 -3.51
CA LEU A 124 16.00 -5.85 -3.25
C LEU A 124 16.51 -7.20 -3.82
N PRO A 125 17.81 -7.55 -3.68
CA PRO A 125 18.36 -8.79 -4.27
C PRO A 125 17.69 -10.04 -3.72
N TYR A 126 17.20 -10.03 -2.48
CA TYR A 126 16.48 -11.15 -1.88
C TYR A 126 15.09 -11.35 -2.53
N ILE A 127 14.43 -10.29 -2.96
CA ILE A 127 13.16 -10.38 -3.74
C ILE A 127 13.47 -10.99 -5.11
N ARG A 128 14.51 -10.51 -5.78
CA ARG A 128 14.95 -11.04 -7.08
C ARG A 128 15.33 -12.52 -7.01
N GLU A 129 16.07 -12.90 -5.98
CA GLU A 129 16.47 -14.30 -5.77
C GLU A 129 15.27 -15.18 -5.39
N GLY A 130 14.35 -14.68 -4.58
CA GLY A 130 13.09 -15.35 -4.24
C GLY A 130 12.19 -15.56 -5.45
N TYR A 131 12.09 -14.56 -6.31
CA TYR A 131 11.34 -14.64 -7.56
C TYR A 131 11.94 -15.68 -8.52
N ALA A 132 13.27 -15.67 -8.71
CA ALA A 132 13.97 -16.65 -9.55
C ALA A 132 13.86 -18.09 -9.01
N ALA A 133 13.72 -18.27 -7.69
CA ALA A 133 13.55 -19.56 -7.03
C ALA A 133 12.09 -19.98 -6.84
N ASN A 134 11.25 -19.87 -7.87
CA ASN A 134 9.81 -20.21 -7.90
C ASN A 134 8.89 -19.23 -7.16
N ARG A 135 9.10 -17.93 -7.32
CA ARG A 135 8.21 -16.88 -6.79
C ARG A 135 8.00 -16.99 -5.27
N LYS A 136 9.07 -17.28 -4.54
CA LYS A 136 8.98 -17.49 -3.10
C LYS A 136 8.88 -16.19 -2.31
N THR A 137 8.32 -16.33 -1.16
CA THR A 137 7.83 -15.42 -0.15
C THR A 137 8.81 -14.35 0.33
N PHE A 138 8.29 -13.19 0.72
CA PHE A 138 8.92 -12.26 1.66
C PHE A 138 9.23 -12.96 2.99
N SER A 139 10.06 -12.32 3.82
CA SER A 139 10.36 -12.78 5.18
C SER A 139 9.12 -13.02 6.05
N ASN A 140 8.02 -12.32 5.76
CA ASN A 140 6.72 -12.46 6.42
C ASN A 140 5.79 -13.56 5.84
N GLY A 141 6.23 -14.30 4.82
CA GLY A 141 5.44 -15.34 4.19
C GLY A 141 4.55 -14.91 3.02
N ALA A 142 4.50 -13.62 2.69
CA ALA A 142 3.70 -13.14 1.57
C ALA A 142 4.26 -13.59 0.22
N LEU A 143 3.37 -14.01 -0.69
CA LEU A 143 3.73 -14.37 -2.06
C LEU A 143 3.96 -13.11 -2.90
N LEU A 144 5.08 -13.08 -3.61
CA LEU A 144 5.41 -12.00 -4.53
C LEU A 144 5.30 -12.46 -5.98
N PHE A 145 4.47 -11.78 -6.73
CA PHE A 145 4.45 -11.91 -8.19
C PHE A 145 4.39 -10.52 -8.83
N ASN A 146 4.83 -10.42 -10.07
CA ASN A 146 4.82 -9.15 -10.79
C ASN A 146 3.46 -8.96 -11.48
N GLY A 147 2.41 -8.79 -10.69
CA GLY A 147 1.08 -8.47 -11.19
C GLY A 147 1.03 -7.11 -11.89
N PRO A 148 0.13 -6.91 -12.85
CA PRO A 148 -0.09 -5.61 -13.45
C PRO A 148 -0.72 -4.66 -12.44
N LEU A 149 -0.35 -3.37 -12.51
CA LEU A 149 -0.97 -2.29 -11.74
C LEU A 149 -1.10 -1.02 -12.58
N PHE A 150 -1.94 -0.09 -12.13
CA PHE A 150 -1.97 1.25 -12.66
C PHE A 150 -1.09 2.16 -11.81
N ALA A 151 -0.18 2.86 -12.46
CA ALA A 151 0.65 3.90 -11.84
C ALA A 151 0.17 5.28 -12.32
N LEU A 152 0.12 6.23 -11.40
CA LEU A 152 -0.25 7.59 -11.73
C LEU A 152 0.77 8.19 -12.73
N GLU A 153 0.27 8.75 -13.83
CA GLU A 153 1.05 9.52 -14.80
C GLU A 153 0.79 11.02 -14.64
N ARG A 154 -0.46 11.40 -14.52
CA ARG A 154 -0.89 12.78 -14.39
C ARG A 154 -2.28 12.86 -13.74
N PHE A 155 -2.55 13.96 -13.10
CA PHE A 155 -3.90 14.36 -12.71
C PHE A 155 -4.12 15.83 -13.06
N SER A 156 -5.37 16.22 -13.21
CA SER A 156 -5.80 17.59 -13.44
C SER A 156 -7.13 17.85 -12.70
N GLY A 157 -7.44 19.11 -12.48
CA GLY A 157 -8.58 19.50 -11.65
C GLY A 157 -8.33 19.23 -10.16
N THR A 158 -9.38 19.27 -9.38
CA THR A 158 -9.35 19.22 -7.91
C THR A 158 -10.56 18.49 -7.35
N VAL A 159 -10.44 17.92 -6.16
CA VAL A 159 -11.55 17.34 -5.41
C VAL A 159 -12.49 18.44 -4.93
N ALA A 160 -11.94 19.54 -4.43
CA ALA A 160 -12.71 20.68 -3.92
C ALA A 160 -13.67 21.29 -4.96
N HIS A 161 -13.30 21.25 -6.24
CA HIS A 161 -14.16 21.74 -7.33
C HIS A 161 -14.91 20.62 -8.05
N GLN A 162 -14.82 19.38 -7.58
CA GLN A 162 -15.48 18.21 -8.16
C GLN A 162 -15.20 18.01 -9.67
N ASN A 163 -13.99 18.34 -10.09
CA ASN A 163 -13.54 18.25 -11.48
C ASN A 163 -12.20 17.51 -11.64
N LEU A 164 -11.83 16.69 -10.64
CA LEU A 164 -10.64 15.85 -10.68
C LEU A 164 -10.70 14.90 -11.89
N SER A 165 -9.60 14.77 -12.60
CA SER A 165 -9.39 13.73 -13.60
C SER A 165 -7.99 13.14 -13.49
N VAL A 166 -7.84 11.87 -13.82
CA VAL A 166 -6.62 11.08 -13.60
C VAL A 166 -6.18 10.42 -14.89
N THR A 167 -4.89 10.52 -15.23
CA THR A 167 -4.27 9.71 -16.27
C THR A 167 -3.34 8.69 -15.61
N VAL A 168 -3.51 7.43 -15.95
CA VAL A 168 -2.68 6.33 -15.44
C VAL A 168 -1.95 5.63 -16.57
N LYS A 169 -0.81 5.02 -16.24
CA LYS A 169 -0.06 4.13 -17.12
C LYS A 169 -0.02 2.73 -16.54
N THR A 170 0.05 1.72 -17.39
CA THR A 170 0.25 0.33 -16.95
C THR A 170 1.69 0.13 -16.49
N ALA A 171 1.86 -0.57 -15.38
CA ALA A 171 3.16 -0.91 -14.79
C ALA A 171 3.07 -2.32 -14.17
N GLY A 172 4.22 -2.90 -13.82
CA GLY A 172 4.27 -4.09 -12.97
C GLY A 172 4.40 -3.73 -11.50
N TYR A 173 3.98 -4.61 -10.62
CA TYR A 173 4.18 -4.45 -9.19
C TYR A 173 5.65 -4.26 -8.83
N PHE A 174 6.56 -4.91 -9.57
CA PHE A 174 8.00 -4.73 -9.36
C PHE A 174 8.53 -3.37 -9.81
N ASP A 175 7.87 -2.71 -10.77
CA ASP A 175 8.21 -1.32 -11.11
C ASP A 175 7.89 -0.38 -9.95
N PHE A 176 6.76 -0.62 -9.25
CA PHE A 176 6.41 0.09 -8.02
C PHE A 176 7.41 -0.20 -6.91
N LEU A 177 7.76 -1.46 -6.66
CA LEU A 177 8.76 -1.82 -5.66
C LEU A 177 10.11 -1.15 -5.94
N ASP A 178 10.55 -1.13 -7.20
CA ASP A 178 11.84 -0.60 -7.61
C ASP A 178 11.92 0.94 -7.57
N THR A 179 10.79 1.64 -7.64
CA THR A 179 10.77 3.11 -7.74
C THR A 179 10.14 3.81 -6.53
N CYS A 180 9.36 3.09 -5.74
CA CYS A 180 8.65 3.64 -4.59
C CYS A 180 8.97 2.89 -3.29
N GLU A 181 8.58 1.63 -3.14
CA GLU A 181 8.72 0.90 -1.88
C GLU A 181 10.18 0.68 -1.47
N TYR A 182 11.13 0.59 -2.42
CA TYR A 182 12.55 0.52 -2.10
C TYR A 182 13.03 1.66 -1.20
N LEU A 183 12.34 2.79 -1.22
CA LEU A 183 12.65 3.94 -0.40
C LEU A 183 12.48 3.62 1.09
N VAL A 184 11.39 2.99 1.47
CA VAL A 184 11.13 2.55 2.85
C VAL A 184 12.16 1.53 3.29
N PHE A 185 12.45 0.59 2.42
CA PHE A 185 13.48 -0.42 2.63
C PHE A 185 14.88 0.22 2.84
N GLU A 186 15.28 1.18 1.98
CA GLU A 186 16.56 1.89 2.12
C GLU A 186 16.64 2.63 3.45
N ALA A 187 15.56 3.30 3.86
CA ALA A 187 15.50 3.99 5.15
C ALA A 187 15.72 3.01 6.30
N SER A 188 15.02 1.90 6.31
CA SER A 188 15.17 0.83 7.32
C SER A 188 16.57 0.25 7.32
N TYR A 189 17.13 -0.08 6.14
CA TYR A 189 18.48 -0.62 6.03
C TYR A 189 19.54 0.34 6.59
N LEU A 190 19.46 1.61 6.22
CA LEU A 190 20.41 2.62 6.70
C LEU A 190 20.26 2.86 8.21
N HIS A 191 19.06 2.83 8.73
CA HIS A 191 18.81 3.04 10.15
C HIS A 191 19.14 1.79 10.99
N LYS A 192 18.51 0.66 10.70
CA LYS A 192 18.63 -0.58 11.51
C LYS A 192 19.97 -1.28 11.32
N ILE A 193 20.44 -1.39 10.10
CA ILE A 193 21.66 -2.18 9.79
C ILE A 193 22.91 -1.31 9.81
N LYS A 194 22.87 -0.12 9.18
CA LYS A 194 24.02 0.80 9.14
C LYS A 194 24.09 1.76 10.32
N ARG A 195 23.14 1.66 11.27
CA ARG A 195 23.10 2.46 12.50
C ARG A 195 23.16 3.97 12.26
N LYS A 196 22.63 4.46 11.15
CA LYS A 196 22.56 5.89 10.86
C LYS A 196 21.36 6.52 11.57
N PRO A 197 21.46 7.77 12.08
CA PRO A 197 20.33 8.45 12.67
C PRO A 197 19.17 8.57 11.68
N LEU A 198 17.96 8.21 12.11
CA LEU A 198 16.77 8.22 11.27
C LEU A 198 16.49 9.58 10.60
N PRO A 199 16.58 10.74 11.28
CA PRO A 199 16.37 12.03 10.62
C PRO A 199 17.38 12.31 9.49
N GLN A 200 18.63 11.86 9.63
CA GLN A 200 19.65 12.00 8.58
C GLN A 200 19.36 11.10 7.38
N THR A 201 18.90 9.89 7.65
CA THR A 201 18.50 8.91 6.63
C THR A 201 17.34 9.46 5.83
N LEU A 202 16.28 9.92 6.50
CA LEU A 202 15.08 10.44 5.85
C LEU A 202 15.32 11.78 5.15
N ARG A 203 16.18 12.68 5.65
CA ARG A 203 16.57 13.88 4.91
C ARG A 203 17.20 13.59 3.56
N ARG A 204 18.01 12.56 3.51
CA ARG A 204 18.57 12.07 2.25
C ARG A 204 17.49 11.62 1.27
N PHE A 205 16.36 11.27 1.73
CA PHE A 205 15.22 10.67 1.11
C PHE A 205 14.14 11.70 0.70
N CYS A 206 13.67 12.49 1.65
CA CYS A 206 12.67 13.53 1.43
C CYS A 206 13.28 14.77 0.75
N GLY A 207 14.60 14.98 0.88
CA GLY A 207 15.32 16.08 0.28
C GLY A 207 16.00 15.76 -1.06
N LEU A 208 15.58 14.68 -1.75
CA LEU A 208 16.33 14.11 -2.85
C LEU A 208 15.99 14.62 -4.25
N PRO A 209 16.70 15.66 -4.70
CA PRO A 209 16.90 15.83 -6.13
C PRO A 209 17.82 14.76 -6.75
N GLN A 210 18.64 14.07 -5.92
CA GLN A 210 19.80 13.35 -6.47
C GLN A 210 19.62 11.87 -6.75
N ARG A 211 18.77 11.13 -6.00
CA ARG A 211 18.65 9.67 -6.19
C ARG A 211 17.47 9.24 -7.03
N ALA A 212 16.34 9.88 -6.85
CA ALA A 212 15.15 9.56 -7.63
C ALA A 212 14.98 10.46 -8.87
N ARG A 213 15.90 11.41 -9.09
CA ARG A 213 15.74 12.49 -10.11
C ARG A 213 14.39 13.23 -9.97
N GLN A 214 13.82 13.19 -8.79
CA GLN A 214 12.56 13.85 -8.47
C GLN A 214 12.89 15.24 -7.96
N LYS A 215 12.71 16.24 -8.79
CA LYS A 215 12.82 17.64 -8.35
C LYS A 215 11.71 18.02 -7.40
N GLU A 216 10.54 17.39 -7.57
CA GLU A 216 9.31 17.64 -6.80
C GLU A 216 8.56 16.33 -6.55
N LEU A 217 7.75 16.31 -5.51
CA LEU A 217 6.88 15.18 -5.19
C LEU A 217 5.91 14.83 -6.34
N ARG A 218 5.49 15.86 -7.07
CA ARG A 218 4.59 15.76 -8.24
C ARG A 218 5.28 15.28 -9.53
N ASP A 219 6.61 15.22 -9.56
CA ASP A 219 7.34 14.71 -10.73
C ASP A 219 7.26 13.18 -10.76
N LEU A 220 6.37 12.66 -11.60
CA LEU A 220 6.10 11.24 -11.77
C LEU A 220 6.88 10.62 -12.94
N SER A 221 7.73 11.41 -13.64
CA SER A 221 8.41 10.98 -14.87
C SER A 221 9.34 9.79 -14.69
N ASN A 222 9.94 9.65 -13.50
CA ASN A 222 10.96 8.64 -13.21
C ASN A 222 10.52 7.61 -12.18
N ARG A 223 9.21 7.49 -11.90
CA ARG A 223 8.68 6.50 -10.97
C ARG A 223 7.36 5.91 -11.43
N PHE A 224 7.05 4.75 -10.88
CA PHE A 224 5.78 4.08 -11.05
C PHE A 224 5.01 4.18 -9.72
N ALA A 225 4.48 5.38 -9.45
CA ALA A 225 3.69 5.62 -8.26
C ALA A 225 2.36 4.86 -8.38
N GLY A 226 2.33 3.65 -7.84
CA GLY A 226 1.10 2.86 -7.74
C GLY A 226 0.01 3.65 -7.03
N ILE A 227 -1.23 3.37 -7.36
CA ILE A 227 -2.39 4.00 -6.72
C ILE A 227 -2.99 2.99 -5.76
N GLY A 228 -2.99 3.32 -4.47
CA GLY A 228 -3.78 2.64 -3.45
C GLY A 228 -5.16 3.27 -3.38
N ILE A 229 -6.19 2.45 -3.32
CA ILE A 229 -7.57 2.91 -3.08
C ILE A 229 -8.00 2.38 -1.73
N ASN A 230 -8.41 3.28 -0.83
CA ASN A 230 -8.75 2.97 0.54
C ASN A 230 -10.15 3.54 0.85
N ASN A 231 -11.00 2.71 1.40
CA ASN A 231 -12.39 3.07 1.66
C ASN A 231 -12.75 2.92 3.13
N ALA A 232 -13.43 3.92 3.68
CA ALA A 232 -14.08 3.82 4.97
C ALA A 232 -15.49 3.27 4.78
N THR A 233 -15.75 2.04 5.18
CA THR A 233 -17.10 1.47 5.17
C THR A 233 -17.80 1.76 6.49
N ILE A 234 -18.91 2.49 6.41
CA ILE A 234 -19.73 2.86 7.58
C ILE A 234 -21.06 2.12 7.47
N LEU A 235 -21.33 1.27 8.47
CA LEU A 235 -22.59 0.56 8.61
C LEU A 235 -23.52 1.38 9.50
N TYR A 236 -24.69 1.74 8.99
CA TYR A 236 -25.73 2.45 9.76
C TYR A 236 -26.78 1.49 10.27
N ASN A 237 -27.53 1.94 11.29
CA ASN A 237 -28.65 1.21 11.85
C ASN A 237 -28.29 -0.21 12.33
N VAL A 238 -27.04 -0.40 12.77
CA VAL A 238 -26.62 -1.65 13.41
C VAL A 238 -27.29 -1.74 14.77
N GLU A 239 -28.02 -2.84 15.02
CA GLU A 239 -28.69 -3.08 16.28
C GLU A 239 -27.71 -3.47 17.37
N VAL A 240 -27.74 -2.73 18.47
CA VAL A 240 -26.92 -2.97 19.65
C VAL A 240 -27.84 -3.24 20.85
N THR A 241 -27.64 -4.37 21.51
CA THR A 241 -28.36 -4.70 22.74
C THR A 241 -27.45 -4.46 23.94
N ASP A 242 -27.86 -3.59 24.87
CA ASP A 242 -27.12 -3.31 26.08
C ASP A 242 -27.29 -4.44 27.11
N TYR A 243 -26.56 -4.34 28.22
CA TYR A 243 -26.63 -5.36 29.32
C TYR A 243 -27.98 -5.38 30.08
N HIS A 244 -28.85 -4.38 29.88
CA HIS A 244 -30.23 -4.34 30.39
C HIS A 244 -31.25 -4.88 29.38
N GLY A 245 -30.80 -5.24 28.15
CA GLY A 245 -31.68 -5.69 27.09
C GLY A 245 -32.31 -4.57 26.27
N ASN A 246 -31.90 -3.29 26.46
CA ASN A 246 -32.37 -2.20 25.61
C ASN A 246 -31.68 -2.29 24.27
N ILE A 247 -32.47 -2.05 23.21
CA ILE A 247 -32.01 -2.08 21.84
C ILE A 247 -31.85 -0.64 21.34
N THR A 248 -30.65 -0.33 20.83
CA THR A 248 -30.34 0.92 20.12
C THR A 248 -29.87 0.61 18.71
N ARG A 249 -29.86 1.62 17.83
CA ARG A 249 -29.33 1.53 16.47
C ARG A 249 -28.22 2.55 16.32
N GLU A 250 -27.04 2.07 15.97
CA GLU A 250 -25.83 2.87 16.01
C GLU A 250 -25.01 2.69 14.74
N PRO A 251 -24.26 3.72 14.30
CA PRO A 251 -23.33 3.59 13.19
C PRO A 251 -21.98 3.01 13.65
N PHE A 252 -21.39 2.18 12.76
CA PHE A 252 -20.07 1.57 12.97
C PHE A 252 -19.19 1.77 11.76
N LEU A 253 -17.93 2.15 12.02
CA LEU A 253 -16.86 2.13 11.04
C LEU A 253 -16.19 0.77 11.05
N LEU A 254 -15.99 0.19 9.88
CA LEU A 254 -15.19 -1.02 9.74
C LEU A 254 -13.71 -0.65 9.59
N LEU A 255 -12.87 -1.27 10.40
CA LEU A 255 -11.42 -1.18 10.33
C LEU A 255 -10.83 -2.58 10.22
N HIS A 256 -9.67 -2.68 9.64
CA HIS A 256 -8.97 -3.93 9.42
C HIS A 256 -7.63 -3.95 10.18
N HIS A 257 -7.46 -4.90 11.08
CA HIS A 257 -6.16 -5.22 11.66
C HIS A 257 -5.48 -6.28 10.78
N ARG A 258 -4.57 -5.84 9.93
CA ARG A 258 -3.93 -6.65 8.89
C ARG A 258 -3.09 -7.78 9.47
N SER A 259 -3.20 -8.97 8.91
CA SER A 259 -2.41 -10.14 9.35
C SER A 259 -0.94 -10.02 8.96
N GLY A 260 -0.09 -10.88 9.55
CA GLY A 260 1.31 -11.00 9.14
C GLY A 260 1.53 -11.63 7.75
N LYS A 261 0.46 -12.01 7.04
CA LYS A 261 0.53 -12.66 5.71
C LYS A 261 0.47 -11.69 4.54
N VAL A 262 0.09 -10.42 4.78
CA VAL A 262 0.02 -9.40 3.73
C VAL A 262 1.40 -8.83 3.40
N ALA A 263 1.60 -8.42 2.14
CA ALA A 263 2.89 -7.93 1.66
C ALA A 263 3.27 -6.55 2.20
N GLU A 264 2.28 -5.68 2.44
CA GLU A 264 2.48 -4.31 2.90
C GLU A 264 1.76 -4.06 4.23
N CYS A 265 2.37 -3.28 5.11
CA CYS A 265 1.76 -2.81 6.37
C CYS A 265 1.17 -3.93 7.25
N PHE A 266 1.82 -5.10 7.32
CA PHE A 266 1.37 -6.19 8.20
C PHE A 266 1.30 -5.72 9.67
N GLY A 267 0.28 -6.18 10.41
CA GLY A 267 0.04 -5.81 11.80
C GLY A 267 -0.51 -4.39 12.00
N ALA A 268 -0.71 -3.63 10.92
CA ALA A 268 -1.27 -2.28 11.00
C ALA A 268 -2.81 -2.30 11.03
N ILE A 269 -3.38 -1.18 11.47
CA ILE A 269 -4.81 -0.89 11.38
C ILE A 269 -5.04 -0.02 10.15
N SER A 270 -5.97 -0.40 9.28
CA SER A 270 -6.34 0.35 8.07
C SER A 270 -7.85 0.49 7.93
N ALA A 271 -8.29 1.41 7.10
CA ALA A 271 -9.64 1.42 6.58
C ALA A 271 -9.86 0.20 5.65
N ILE A 272 -11.09 -0.23 5.45
CA ILE A 272 -11.47 -1.38 4.65
C ILE A 272 -12.75 -1.10 3.86
N PRO A 273 -12.85 -1.60 2.60
CA PRO A 273 -11.84 -2.33 1.84
C PRO A 273 -10.69 -1.43 1.35
N ALA A 274 -9.54 -2.05 1.08
CA ALA A 274 -8.36 -1.33 0.61
C ALA A 274 -7.51 -2.21 -0.31
N GLY A 275 -7.26 -1.75 -1.53
CA GLY A 275 -6.47 -2.47 -2.51
C GLY A 275 -5.64 -1.59 -3.43
N SER A 276 -4.89 -2.24 -4.31
CA SER A 276 -4.18 -1.54 -5.37
C SER A 276 -5.10 -1.35 -6.58
N TYR A 277 -5.08 -0.17 -7.17
CA TYR A 277 -5.74 0.06 -8.46
C TYR A 277 -4.99 -0.69 -9.54
N GLN A 278 -5.56 -1.80 -9.98
CA GLN A 278 -4.95 -2.72 -10.94
C GLN A 278 -5.93 -3.06 -12.06
N PRO A 279 -5.43 -3.33 -13.28
CA PRO A 279 -6.28 -3.74 -14.38
C PRO A 279 -6.88 -5.12 -14.12
N VAL A 280 -8.15 -5.27 -14.47
CA VAL A 280 -8.87 -6.53 -14.44
C VAL A 280 -9.18 -6.96 -15.87
N GLY A 281 -9.00 -8.25 -16.15
CA GLY A 281 -9.24 -8.82 -17.46
C GLY A 281 -8.20 -8.43 -18.52
N MET A 282 -8.47 -8.80 -19.76
CA MET A 282 -7.53 -8.61 -20.89
C MET A 282 -7.66 -7.22 -21.55
N GLU A 283 -8.81 -6.58 -21.40
CA GLU A 283 -9.07 -5.26 -22.00
C GLU A 283 -8.74 -4.12 -21.02
N LEU A 284 -7.50 -3.66 -21.07
CA LEU A 284 -6.99 -2.62 -20.16
C LEU A 284 -7.80 -1.32 -20.18
N ARG A 285 -8.43 -0.97 -21.29
CA ARG A 285 -9.23 0.25 -21.46
C ARG A 285 -10.74 0.03 -21.34
N SER A 286 -11.15 -1.08 -20.76
CA SER A 286 -12.57 -1.34 -20.48
C SER A 286 -13.19 -0.24 -19.64
N SER A 287 -14.50 -0.08 -19.70
CA SER A 287 -15.23 0.83 -18.80
C SER A 287 -15.03 0.44 -17.34
N PHE A 288 -14.90 -0.86 -17.07
CA PHE A 288 -14.58 -1.38 -15.76
C PHE A 288 -13.28 -0.82 -15.20
N ASN A 289 -12.19 -0.92 -15.96
CA ASN A 289 -10.87 -0.45 -15.56
C ASN A 289 -10.76 1.09 -15.50
N ARG A 290 -11.71 1.84 -16.03
CA ARG A 290 -11.77 3.30 -15.94
C ARG A 290 -12.56 3.82 -14.75
N ASP A 291 -13.22 2.95 -14.02
CA ASP A 291 -13.97 3.30 -12.82
C ASP A 291 -13.23 2.81 -11.58
N MET A 292 -12.62 3.73 -10.84
CA MET A 292 -11.88 3.39 -9.62
C MET A 292 -12.77 2.80 -8.53
N ALA A 293 -14.08 3.08 -8.53
CA ALA A 293 -15.00 2.50 -7.55
C ALA A 293 -15.11 0.97 -7.70
N ASN A 294 -14.88 0.43 -8.89
CA ASN A 294 -14.86 -1.01 -9.12
C ASN A 294 -13.76 -1.73 -8.32
N THR A 295 -12.63 -1.06 -8.05
CA THR A 295 -11.63 -1.61 -7.12
C THR A 295 -12.21 -1.77 -5.73
N ILE A 296 -12.97 -0.77 -5.23
CA ILE A 296 -13.60 -0.85 -3.91
C ILE A 296 -14.62 -1.99 -3.85
N TYR A 297 -15.44 -2.14 -4.89
CA TYR A 297 -16.45 -3.23 -4.92
C TYR A 297 -15.80 -4.62 -4.98
N ARG A 298 -14.72 -4.77 -5.74
CA ARG A 298 -13.95 -6.01 -5.80
C ARG A 298 -13.33 -6.36 -4.44
N GLU A 299 -12.55 -5.44 -3.87
CA GLU A 299 -11.93 -5.63 -2.56
C GLU A 299 -12.97 -5.83 -1.44
N PHE A 300 -14.16 -5.20 -1.58
CA PHE A 300 -15.28 -5.45 -0.65
C PHE A 300 -15.70 -6.93 -0.66
N GLY A 301 -15.83 -7.50 -1.85
CA GLY A 301 -16.12 -8.93 -1.99
C GLY A 301 -15.03 -9.82 -1.38
N GLU A 302 -13.78 -9.52 -1.66
CA GLU A 302 -12.62 -10.30 -1.22
C GLU A 302 -12.40 -10.15 0.31
N GLU A 303 -12.31 -8.92 0.80
CA GLU A 303 -11.93 -8.65 2.19
C GLU A 303 -13.10 -8.76 3.19
N LEU A 304 -14.34 -8.47 2.80
CA LEU A 304 -15.49 -8.46 3.71
C LEU A 304 -16.39 -9.69 3.56
N LEU A 305 -16.50 -10.24 2.36
CA LEU A 305 -17.37 -11.38 2.09
C LEU A 305 -16.62 -12.70 1.88
N ASN A 306 -15.28 -12.68 1.96
CA ASN A 306 -14.40 -13.85 1.73
C ASN A 306 -14.63 -14.51 0.35
N ILE A 307 -14.95 -13.73 -0.66
CA ILE A 307 -15.06 -14.23 -2.03
C ILE A 307 -13.65 -14.42 -2.58
N ASP A 308 -13.38 -15.60 -3.14
CA ASP A 308 -12.05 -15.92 -3.66
C ASP A 308 -11.69 -15.02 -4.85
N GLU A 309 -10.52 -14.38 -4.80
CA GLU A 309 -9.97 -13.53 -5.87
C GLU A 309 -9.99 -14.23 -7.24
N PHE A 310 -9.81 -15.56 -7.27
CA PHE A 310 -9.84 -16.36 -8.49
C PHE A 310 -11.26 -16.70 -8.98
N ALA A 311 -12.28 -16.62 -8.14
CA ALA A 311 -13.66 -16.86 -8.53
C ALA A 311 -14.23 -15.76 -9.43
N HIS A 312 -13.61 -14.56 -9.40
CA HIS A 312 -14.07 -13.39 -10.13
C HIS A 312 -13.81 -13.41 -11.64
N LEU A 313 -12.96 -14.30 -12.15
CA LEU A 313 -12.63 -14.35 -13.58
C LEU A 313 -13.81 -14.72 -14.49
N GLY A 314 -14.92 -15.20 -13.91
CA GLY A 314 -16.14 -15.56 -14.66
C GLY A 314 -17.41 -14.78 -14.24
N ASP A 315 -17.49 -14.31 -13.00
CA ASP A 315 -18.70 -13.74 -12.38
C ASP A 315 -18.56 -12.26 -11.96
N GLU A 316 -17.52 -11.55 -12.42
CA GLU A 316 -17.23 -10.16 -12.07
C GLU A 316 -18.42 -9.21 -12.26
N LEU A 317 -19.18 -9.39 -13.33
CA LEU A 317 -20.36 -8.56 -13.62
C LEU A 317 -21.47 -8.70 -12.58
N VAL A 318 -21.65 -9.87 -11.99
CA VAL A 318 -22.74 -10.16 -11.03
C VAL A 318 -22.45 -9.48 -9.68
N LEU A 319 -21.19 -9.49 -9.24
CA LEU A 319 -20.78 -8.81 -8.01
C LEU A 319 -20.89 -7.28 -8.12
N GLU A 320 -20.53 -6.71 -9.27
CA GLU A 320 -20.60 -5.30 -9.54
C GLU A 320 -22.01 -4.72 -9.39
N ASP A 321 -22.99 -5.32 -10.04
CA ASP A 321 -24.38 -4.81 -10.02
C ASP A 321 -24.95 -4.84 -8.59
N LYS A 322 -24.57 -5.84 -7.81
CA LYS A 322 -25.04 -6.01 -6.43
C LYS A 322 -24.51 -4.92 -5.47
N TYR A 323 -23.28 -4.40 -5.69
CA TYR A 323 -22.64 -3.41 -4.81
C TYR A 323 -22.67 -1.99 -5.35
N ARG A 324 -22.89 -1.78 -6.64
CA ARG A 324 -22.92 -0.45 -7.29
C ARG A 324 -24.03 0.48 -6.77
N ARG A 325 -24.96 -0.03 -6.02
CA ARG A 325 -26.00 0.77 -5.35
C ARG A 325 -25.46 1.62 -4.20
N TRP A 326 -24.30 1.25 -3.63
CA TRP A 326 -23.69 2.07 -2.59
C TRP A 326 -22.75 3.10 -3.22
N PRO A 327 -23.10 4.39 -3.12
CA PRO A 327 -22.22 5.41 -3.67
C PRO A 327 -20.88 5.42 -2.90
N VAL A 328 -19.78 5.42 -3.62
CA VAL A 328 -18.44 5.58 -3.06
C VAL A 328 -18.06 7.05 -3.18
N LEU A 329 -18.04 7.75 -2.04
CA LEU A 329 -17.72 9.16 -1.94
C LEU A 329 -16.22 9.38 -1.95
N LEU A 330 -15.70 10.25 -2.81
CA LEU A 330 -14.30 10.63 -2.82
C LEU A 330 -14.00 11.61 -1.70
N LEU A 331 -13.21 11.22 -0.72
CA LEU A 331 -12.73 12.07 0.37
C LEU A 331 -11.51 12.91 -0.04
N GLY A 332 -10.66 12.37 -0.90
CA GLY A 332 -9.47 13.02 -1.37
C GLY A 332 -8.37 12.08 -1.83
N MET A 333 -7.20 12.66 -2.09
CA MET A 333 -6.00 11.90 -2.45
C MET A 333 -4.74 12.58 -1.93
N GLY A 334 -3.67 11.79 -1.76
CA GLY A 334 -2.41 12.31 -1.27
C GLY A 334 -1.25 11.35 -1.47
N PHE A 335 -0.03 11.85 -1.25
CA PHE A 335 1.18 11.05 -1.29
C PHE A 335 1.48 10.44 0.07
N GLU A 336 1.72 9.15 0.12
CA GLU A 336 2.25 8.47 1.30
C GLU A 336 3.66 8.99 1.61
N PRO A 337 3.97 9.35 2.86
CA PRO A 337 5.21 10.09 3.18
C PRO A 337 6.50 9.29 3.02
N LEU A 338 6.45 7.96 3.00
CA LEU A 338 7.65 7.13 2.93
C LEU A 338 7.97 6.63 1.52
N ASN A 339 6.98 6.10 0.81
CA ASN A 339 7.20 5.54 -0.52
C ASN A 339 6.68 6.42 -1.65
N ASN A 340 6.02 7.53 -1.31
CA ASN A 340 5.41 8.45 -2.27
C ASN A 340 4.39 7.78 -3.21
N LYS A 341 3.78 6.67 -2.76
CA LYS A 341 2.61 6.08 -3.39
C LYS A 341 1.45 7.06 -3.34
N ILE A 342 0.58 7.01 -4.32
CA ILE A 342 -0.68 7.77 -4.27
C ILE A 342 -1.70 6.97 -3.50
N GLU A 343 -2.35 7.61 -2.54
CA GLU A 343 -3.46 7.05 -1.79
C GLU A 343 -4.73 7.83 -2.12
N VAL A 344 -5.69 7.17 -2.74
CA VAL A 344 -7.05 7.66 -2.96
C VAL A 344 -7.89 7.24 -1.75
N MET A 345 -8.57 8.20 -1.15
CA MET A 345 -9.39 8.02 0.05
C MET A 345 -10.84 8.17 -0.29
N SER A 346 -11.67 7.26 0.16
CA SER A 346 -13.11 7.26 -0.08
C SER A 346 -13.89 6.81 1.15
N ALA A 347 -15.20 6.99 1.09
CA ALA A 347 -16.13 6.47 2.09
C ALA A 347 -17.37 5.87 1.40
N MET A 348 -17.92 4.83 2.00
CA MET A 348 -19.15 4.17 1.57
C MET A 348 -20.07 3.97 2.77
N GLN A 349 -21.36 4.24 2.57
CA GLN A 349 -22.40 4.14 3.59
C GLN A 349 -23.33 2.98 3.25
N ILE A 350 -23.57 2.09 4.22
CA ILE A 350 -24.43 0.92 4.07
C ILE A 350 -25.49 0.94 5.16
N ASP A 351 -26.76 0.98 4.77
CA ASP A 351 -27.88 0.93 5.69
C ASP A 351 -28.23 -0.51 6.07
N MET A 352 -28.13 -0.86 7.32
CA MET A 352 -28.48 -2.19 7.82
C MET A 352 -30.00 -2.35 8.06
N ASP A 353 -30.81 -1.32 7.85
CA ASP A 353 -32.29 -1.45 7.80
C ASP A 353 -32.76 -1.97 6.44
N ASP A 354 -31.98 -1.81 5.38
CA ASP A 354 -32.26 -2.40 4.08
C ASP A 354 -32.10 -3.94 4.11
N PRO A 355 -33.16 -4.72 3.84
CA PRO A 355 -33.10 -6.17 3.87
C PRO A 355 -32.07 -6.76 2.89
N GLU A 356 -31.89 -6.14 1.72
CA GLU A 356 -30.91 -6.62 0.74
C GLU A 356 -29.48 -6.46 1.24
N ASN A 357 -29.21 -5.41 2.03
CA ASN A 357 -27.90 -5.26 2.70
C ASN A 357 -27.71 -6.33 3.76
N ARG A 358 -28.74 -6.63 4.57
CA ARG A 358 -28.69 -7.71 5.56
C ARG A 358 -28.39 -9.06 4.93
N ASP A 359 -29.02 -9.36 3.79
CA ASP A 359 -28.82 -10.62 3.08
C ASP A 359 -27.35 -10.83 2.67
N LEU A 360 -26.63 -9.76 2.30
CA LEU A 360 -25.20 -9.82 2.00
C LEU A 360 -24.34 -10.25 3.19
N PHE A 361 -24.77 -9.91 4.39
CA PHE A 361 -24.11 -10.27 5.62
C PHE A 361 -24.77 -11.49 6.30
N GLY A 362 -25.37 -12.39 5.51
CA GLY A 362 -26.01 -13.62 5.99
C GLY A 362 -27.21 -13.38 6.89
N GLY A 363 -27.97 -12.31 6.66
CA GLY A 363 -29.10 -11.90 7.48
C GLY A 363 -28.74 -11.20 8.79
N ASN A 364 -27.45 -10.94 9.02
CA ASN A 364 -26.99 -10.30 10.25
C ASN A 364 -27.15 -8.77 10.17
N TYR A 365 -27.72 -8.19 11.19
CA TYR A 365 -27.86 -6.74 11.37
C TYR A 365 -27.59 -6.31 12.83
N THR A 366 -27.35 -7.26 13.71
CA THR A 366 -26.97 -6.99 15.10
C THR A 366 -25.43 -6.89 15.20
N LEU A 367 -24.94 -6.09 16.15
CA LEU A 367 -23.51 -5.96 16.39
C LEU A 367 -22.82 -7.31 16.60
N GLU A 368 -23.39 -8.18 17.40
CA GLU A 368 -22.79 -9.49 17.70
C GLU A 368 -22.87 -10.45 16.49
N GLY A 369 -23.97 -10.41 15.73
CA GLY A 369 -24.11 -11.18 14.49
C GLY A 369 -23.08 -10.75 13.44
N LEU A 370 -22.92 -9.45 13.24
CA LEU A 370 -21.92 -8.88 12.32
C LEU A 370 -20.48 -9.18 12.79
N LYS A 371 -20.17 -9.05 14.06
CA LYS A 371 -18.86 -9.47 14.60
C LYS A 371 -18.59 -10.95 14.38
N GLN A 372 -19.60 -11.80 14.47
CA GLN A 372 -19.44 -13.22 14.19
C GLN A 372 -19.25 -13.48 12.69
N PHE A 373 -19.98 -12.77 11.83
CA PHE A 373 -19.85 -12.86 10.39
C PHE A 373 -18.45 -12.46 9.92
N PHE A 374 -17.92 -11.34 10.46
CA PHE A 374 -16.60 -10.82 10.10
C PHE A 374 -15.44 -11.47 10.85
N ARG A 375 -15.65 -12.57 11.56
CA ARG A 375 -14.68 -13.10 12.53
C ARG A 375 -13.32 -13.46 11.96
N THR A 376 -13.26 -13.87 10.71
CA THR A 376 -12.00 -14.25 10.07
C THR A 376 -12.07 -14.05 8.57
N ASN A 377 -11.15 -13.22 8.06
CA ASN A 377 -10.73 -13.31 6.69
C ASN A 377 -9.24 -13.71 6.62
N TYR A 378 -8.78 -14.08 5.45
CA TYR A 378 -7.40 -14.52 5.24
C TYR A 378 -6.39 -13.40 5.55
N GLU A 379 -6.77 -12.14 5.35
CA GLU A 379 -5.90 -10.97 5.44
C GLU A 379 -5.81 -10.36 6.84
N GLY A 380 -6.71 -10.72 7.77
CA GLY A 380 -6.64 -10.18 9.12
C GLY A 380 -7.92 -10.31 9.95
N THR A 381 -8.11 -9.39 10.88
CA THR A 381 -9.26 -9.33 11.77
C THR A 381 -10.00 -8.02 11.59
N LEU A 382 -11.32 -8.09 11.40
CA LEU A 382 -12.16 -6.90 11.29
C LEU A 382 -12.49 -6.34 12.68
N ILE A 383 -12.48 -5.03 12.77
CA ILE A 383 -12.83 -4.26 13.94
C ILE A 383 -14.08 -3.44 13.60
N MET A 384 -15.15 -3.63 14.36
CA MET A 384 -16.33 -2.77 14.33
C MET A 384 -16.17 -1.68 15.38
N ALA A 385 -15.77 -0.48 14.94
CA ALA A 385 -15.56 0.68 15.79
C ALA A 385 -16.81 1.56 15.78
N HIS A 386 -17.36 1.94 16.94
CA HIS A 386 -18.45 2.89 16.99
C HIS A 386 -18.11 4.18 16.23
N PHE A 387 -18.99 4.61 15.32
CA PHE A 387 -18.77 5.84 14.57
C PHE A 387 -19.13 7.05 15.42
N ASN A 388 -18.21 7.47 16.26
CA ASN A 388 -18.31 8.68 17.06
C ASN A 388 -16.92 9.35 17.19
N GLU A 389 -16.94 10.64 17.51
CA GLU A 389 -15.73 11.46 17.55
C GLU A 389 -14.66 10.89 18.51
N HIS A 390 -15.03 10.35 19.65
CA HIS A 390 -14.11 9.81 20.64
C HIS A 390 -13.37 8.60 20.08
N VAL A 391 -14.07 7.63 19.52
CA VAL A 391 -13.49 6.40 18.96
C VAL A 391 -12.67 6.69 17.71
N LEU A 392 -13.15 7.58 16.82
CA LEU A 392 -12.38 7.98 15.65
C LEU A 392 -11.05 8.63 16.05
N ARG A 393 -11.04 9.49 17.08
CA ARG A 393 -9.81 10.10 17.61
C ARG A 393 -8.87 9.06 18.23
N GLN A 394 -9.41 8.06 18.91
CA GLN A 394 -8.62 6.96 19.49
C GLN A 394 -7.84 6.21 18.38
N TYR A 395 -8.51 5.78 17.31
CA TYR A 395 -7.85 5.11 16.19
C TYR A 395 -6.93 6.03 15.38
N HIS A 396 -7.30 7.30 15.23
CA HIS A 396 -6.42 8.28 14.60
C HIS A 396 -5.08 8.44 15.35
N GLN A 397 -5.08 8.34 16.67
CA GLN A 397 -3.89 8.47 17.51
C GLN A 397 -3.12 7.15 17.67
N ASP A 398 -3.72 6.00 17.35
CA ASP A 398 -3.06 4.69 17.48
C ASP A 398 -1.83 4.64 16.55
N PRO A 399 -0.62 4.35 17.08
CA PRO A 399 0.61 4.27 16.28
C PRO A 399 0.55 3.17 15.21
N ARG A 400 -0.31 2.15 15.37
CA ARG A 400 -0.48 1.07 14.40
C ARG A 400 -1.35 1.47 13.21
N THR A 401 -2.12 2.56 13.31
CA THR A 401 -2.94 3.01 12.18
C THR A 401 -2.05 3.55 11.06
N THR A 402 -2.30 3.07 9.84
CA THR A 402 -1.55 3.48 8.64
C THR A 402 -1.68 4.99 8.39
N PRO A 403 -0.70 5.63 7.72
CA PRO A 403 -0.81 7.06 7.39
C PRO A 403 -2.10 7.40 6.64
N VAL A 404 -2.50 6.59 5.66
CA VAL A 404 -3.75 6.80 4.91
C VAL A 404 -4.99 6.56 5.80
N GLY A 405 -4.96 5.54 6.66
CA GLY A 405 -6.03 5.31 7.64
C GLY A 405 -6.20 6.51 8.58
N LYS A 406 -5.11 7.07 9.11
CA LYS A 406 -5.13 8.30 9.91
C LYS A 406 -5.71 9.48 9.14
N GLU A 407 -5.37 9.62 7.85
CA GLU A 407 -5.88 10.71 7.04
C GLU A 407 -7.38 10.57 6.78
N ILE A 408 -7.87 9.37 6.47
CA ILE A 408 -9.30 9.07 6.35
C ILE A 408 -10.03 9.43 7.65
N LEU A 409 -9.54 8.94 8.79
CA LEU A 409 -10.14 9.24 10.10
C LEU A 409 -10.16 10.75 10.40
N ALA A 410 -9.12 11.48 10.01
CA ALA A 410 -9.06 12.93 10.18
C ALA A 410 -10.09 13.64 9.30
N ILE A 411 -10.31 13.20 8.05
CA ILE A 411 -11.35 13.76 7.17
C ILE A 411 -12.75 13.42 7.70
N LEU A 412 -12.97 12.16 8.15
CA LEU A 412 -14.25 11.79 8.78
C LEU A 412 -14.56 12.61 10.04
N LEU A 413 -13.53 12.95 10.83
CA LEU A 413 -13.67 13.84 11.98
C LEU A 413 -13.99 15.28 11.56
N ASP A 414 -13.37 15.78 10.48
CA ASP A 414 -13.65 17.09 9.91
C ASP A 414 -15.10 17.18 9.39
N HIS A 415 -15.71 16.05 8.99
CA HIS A 415 -17.07 15.92 8.43
C HIS A 415 -17.98 15.03 9.28
N VAL A 416 -17.73 14.93 10.60
CA VAL A 416 -18.48 14.01 11.47
C VAL A 416 -19.98 14.24 11.45
N HIS A 417 -20.45 15.50 11.30
CA HIS A 417 -21.87 15.82 11.20
C HIS A 417 -22.52 15.26 9.94
N TYR A 418 -21.80 15.26 8.80
CA TYR A 418 -22.26 14.63 7.57
C TYR A 418 -22.36 13.11 7.76
N PHE A 419 -21.27 12.48 8.15
CA PHE A 419 -21.18 11.01 8.30
C PHE A 419 -21.86 10.46 9.57
N SER A 420 -22.47 11.28 10.44
CA SER A 420 -23.30 10.80 11.54
C SER A 420 -24.70 10.42 11.11
N LYS A 421 -25.08 10.75 9.88
CA LYS A 421 -26.40 10.48 9.30
C LYS A 421 -26.24 9.68 8.02
N MET A 422 -27.20 8.79 7.77
CA MET A 422 -27.33 8.16 6.45
C MET A 422 -27.82 9.21 5.44
N HIS A 423 -27.22 9.23 4.27
CA HIS A 423 -27.65 10.03 3.13
C HIS A 423 -28.18 9.10 2.05
N GLU A 424 -29.36 9.41 1.53
CA GLU A 424 -30.01 8.70 0.41
C GLU A 424 -29.32 8.99 -0.93
#